data_1d2c5ffeddb411b6ea3fff1f041cdea5
#
_entry.id   1d2c5ffeddb411b6ea3fff1f041cdea5
#
_cell.length_a   1.000
_cell.length_b   1.000
_cell.length_c   1.000
_cell.angle_alpha   90.00
_cell.angle_beta   90.00
_cell.angle_gamma   90.00
#
_symmetry.space_group_name_H-M   'P 1'
#
loop_
_entity.id
_entity.type
_entity.pdbx_description
1 polymer ?
#
loop_
_entity_poly.entity_id
_entity_poly.type
_entity_poly.pdbx_seq_one_letter_code
_entity_poly.pdbx_strand_id
1 'polypeptide(L)'
;MRFILGDNRSNELLVLNDCDDLLKHLKVRVRLESTIGIYGTGLLDAISDSDLKAEYVRQEQNGVPLNPAIFKNGEWVKTYGTTTHPLRYTYALSRGPLQDAAGANAIWNITNVTRSDRRYHYMTVAYAEVASKDADVQRDFYTLFPAWNKTGDVAQDIYNYLMNKELPVEMSDEDYVDFMVWHRGLAVPAARNLDDADVKRGKALFTEIGCATCHRPTWTTGDDVFTDPNGFFADGDSRLPRYPNQ
;
A
#
# COMPACT_ATOMS: atom_id res chain seq x y z
N MET A 1 -22.34 -4.62 -9.74
CA MET A 1 -21.20 -3.78 -9.29
C MET A 1 -20.49 -3.33 -10.56
N ARG A 2 -20.38 -2.03 -10.81
CA ARG A 2 -19.66 -1.50 -11.97
C ARG A 2 -18.20 -1.27 -11.58
N PHE A 3 -17.27 -1.77 -12.36
CA PHE A 3 -15.85 -1.50 -12.20
C PHE A 3 -15.43 -0.47 -13.24
N ILE A 4 -14.77 0.58 -12.79
CA ILE A 4 -14.21 1.61 -13.66
C ILE A 4 -12.70 1.46 -13.60
N LEU A 5 -12.07 1.10 -14.69
CA LEU A 5 -10.62 0.98 -14.81
C LEU A 5 -10.11 2.05 -15.75
N GLY A 6 -9.19 2.88 -15.27
CA GLY A 6 -8.47 3.82 -16.10
C GLY A 6 -7.23 3.15 -16.73
N ASP A 7 -7.07 3.25 -18.03
CA ASP A 7 -5.81 2.96 -18.70
C ASP A 7 -5.01 4.26 -18.85
N ASN A 8 -3.86 4.35 -18.19
CA ASN A 8 -2.98 5.52 -18.27
C ASN A 8 -2.41 5.79 -19.68
N ARG A 9 -2.72 4.95 -20.66
CA ARG A 9 -2.14 5.05 -22.02
C ARG A 9 -3.16 5.47 -23.09
N SER A 10 -4.46 5.30 -22.86
CA SER A 10 -5.46 5.51 -23.90
C SER A 10 -6.53 6.54 -23.56
N ASN A 11 -6.58 7.09 -22.37
CA ASN A 11 -7.69 7.94 -21.87
C ASN A 11 -9.09 7.29 -22.05
N GLU A 12 -9.13 5.99 -22.30
CA GLU A 12 -10.39 5.25 -22.41
C GLU A 12 -10.79 4.71 -21.06
N LEU A 13 -12.04 4.96 -20.74
CA LEU A 13 -12.69 4.41 -19.57
C LEU A 13 -13.25 3.04 -19.90
N LEU A 14 -12.77 2.03 -19.20
CA LEU A 14 -13.35 0.70 -19.30
C LEU A 14 -14.44 0.55 -18.25
N VAL A 15 -15.67 0.52 -18.65
CA VAL A 15 -16.81 0.21 -17.78
C VAL A 15 -17.11 -1.28 -17.88
N LEU A 16 -16.87 -2.00 -16.79
CA LEU A 16 -17.14 -3.42 -16.71
C LEU A 16 -18.38 -3.66 -15.84
N ASN A 17 -19.31 -4.44 -16.33
CA ASN A 17 -20.58 -4.67 -15.66
C ASN A 17 -20.47 -5.76 -14.57
N ASP A 18 -19.55 -6.70 -14.73
CA ASP A 18 -19.32 -7.79 -13.78
C ASP A 18 -17.89 -8.33 -13.83
N CYS A 19 -17.59 -9.33 -13.00
CA CYS A 19 -16.28 -9.98 -12.97
C CYS A 19 -15.97 -10.78 -14.24
N ASP A 20 -16.97 -11.28 -14.93
CA ASP A 20 -16.78 -12.07 -16.14
C ASP A 20 -16.32 -11.17 -17.30
N ASP A 21 -16.86 -9.96 -17.39
CA ASP A 21 -16.39 -8.94 -18.32
C ASP A 21 -14.93 -8.54 -18.03
N LEU A 22 -14.56 -8.41 -16.74
CA LEU A 22 -13.20 -8.14 -16.33
C LEU A 22 -12.24 -9.23 -16.82
N LEU A 23 -12.62 -10.51 -16.70
CA LEU A 23 -11.80 -11.64 -17.11
C LEU A 23 -11.62 -11.73 -18.62
N LYS A 24 -12.59 -11.27 -19.40
CA LYS A 24 -12.53 -11.25 -20.87
C LYS A 24 -11.63 -10.14 -21.41
N HIS A 25 -11.33 -9.12 -20.59
CA HIS A 25 -10.52 -8.01 -21.05
C HIS A 25 -9.04 -8.40 -21.15
N LEU A 26 -8.44 -8.30 -22.33
CA LEU A 26 -7.09 -8.80 -22.61
C LEU A 26 -5.97 -8.14 -21.81
N LYS A 27 -6.19 -6.89 -21.35
CA LYS A 27 -5.22 -6.13 -20.55
C LYS A 27 -5.34 -6.36 -19.05
N VAL A 28 -6.37 -7.07 -18.62
CA VAL A 28 -6.62 -7.36 -17.20
C VAL A 28 -6.22 -8.79 -16.87
N ARG A 29 -5.55 -8.98 -15.75
CA ARG A 29 -5.26 -10.29 -15.17
C ARG A 29 -5.86 -10.30 -13.78
N VAL A 30 -6.65 -11.33 -13.51
CA VAL A 30 -7.28 -11.53 -12.21
C VAL A 30 -6.78 -12.85 -11.64
N ARG A 31 -6.44 -12.84 -10.37
CA ARG A 31 -6.12 -14.04 -9.62
C ARG A 31 -6.72 -13.98 -8.22
N LEU A 32 -7.07 -15.11 -7.70
CA LEU A 32 -7.49 -15.26 -6.31
C LEU A 32 -6.25 -15.39 -5.43
N GLU A 33 -6.17 -14.57 -4.40
CA GLU A 33 -5.07 -14.60 -3.44
C GLU A 33 -5.59 -14.62 -2.02
N SER A 34 -4.83 -15.25 -1.14
CA SER A 34 -5.06 -15.13 0.30
C SER A 34 -4.54 -13.79 0.79
N THR A 35 -5.24 -13.22 1.76
CA THR A 35 -4.76 -12.02 2.47
C THR A 35 -3.45 -12.32 3.17
N ILE A 36 -2.47 -11.44 3.01
CA ILE A 36 -1.19 -11.52 3.73
C ILE A 36 -1.45 -11.19 5.20
N GLY A 37 -0.87 -11.98 6.11
CA GLY A 37 -0.90 -11.70 7.54
C GLY A 37 -0.15 -10.40 7.87
N ILE A 38 -0.61 -9.70 8.87
CA ILE A 38 -0.01 -8.43 9.34
C ILE A 38 0.96 -8.64 10.52
N TYR A 39 1.22 -9.88 10.88
CA TYR A 39 2.11 -10.22 12.00
C TYR A 39 3.55 -9.83 11.71
N GLY A 40 4.21 -9.22 12.69
CA GLY A 40 5.61 -8.84 12.60
C GLY A 40 5.91 -7.69 11.63
N THR A 41 4.91 -6.91 11.23
CA THR A 41 5.10 -5.80 10.30
C THR A 41 6.09 -4.76 10.82
N GLY A 42 6.11 -4.49 12.14
CA GLY A 42 7.11 -3.61 12.75
C GLY A 42 8.53 -4.17 12.68
N LEU A 43 8.71 -5.51 12.79
CA LEU A 43 10.01 -6.16 12.63
C LEU A 43 10.49 -6.07 11.18
N LEU A 44 9.57 -6.22 10.20
CA LEU A 44 9.90 -6.03 8.79
C LEU A 44 10.33 -4.59 8.49
N ASP A 45 9.74 -3.62 9.18
CA ASP A 45 10.10 -2.22 9.04
C ASP A 45 11.50 -1.92 9.60
N ALA A 46 11.93 -2.67 10.61
CA ALA A 46 13.25 -2.56 11.22
C ALA A 46 14.38 -3.24 10.41
N ILE A 47 14.10 -3.92 9.31
CA ILE A 47 15.12 -4.40 8.38
C ILE A 47 15.72 -3.21 7.67
N SER A 48 17.06 -3.11 7.64
CA SER A 48 17.72 -1.98 7.00
C SER A 48 17.47 -1.94 5.48
N ASP A 49 17.41 -0.74 4.91
CA ASP A 49 17.28 -0.55 3.46
C ASP A 49 18.44 -1.19 2.68
N SER A 50 19.64 -1.19 3.28
CA SER A 50 20.82 -1.83 2.69
C SER A 50 20.69 -3.35 2.63
N ASP A 51 20.18 -3.99 3.68
CA ASP A 51 19.97 -5.43 3.71
C ASP A 51 18.88 -5.86 2.75
N LEU A 52 17.81 -5.06 2.67
CA LEU A 52 16.74 -5.29 1.72
C LEU A 52 17.24 -5.17 0.28
N LYS A 53 18.06 -4.15 -0.01
CA LYS A 53 18.70 -3.98 -1.32
C LYS A 53 19.63 -5.15 -1.65
N ALA A 54 20.44 -5.58 -0.70
CA ALA A 54 21.35 -6.72 -0.89
C ALA A 54 20.57 -8.01 -1.22
N GLU A 55 19.41 -8.21 -0.58
CA GLU A 55 18.55 -9.36 -0.89
C GLU A 55 17.97 -9.29 -2.30
N TYR A 56 17.51 -8.13 -2.75
CA TYR A 56 17.02 -7.97 -4.12
C TYR A 56 18.12 -8.20 -5.16
N VAL A 57 19.33 -7.68 -4.91
CA VAL A 57 20.50 -7.96 -5.75
C VAL A 57 20.80 -9.46 -5.81
N ARG A 58 20.76 -10.14 -4.67
CA ARG A 58 20.94 -11.60 -4.60
C ARG A 58 19.89 -12.34 -5.42
N GLN A 59 18.64 -11.93 -5.33
CA GLN A 59 17.56 -12.54 -6.11
C GLN A 59 17.73 -12.31 -7.61
N GLU A 60 18.08 -11.09 -8.03
CA GLU A 60 18.34 -10.75 -9.43
C GLU A 60 19.49 -11.61 -9.97
N GLN A 61 20.58 -11.76 -9.23
CA GLN A 61 21.74 -12.59 -9.59
C GLN A 61 21.40 -14.08 -9.69
N ASN A 62 20.44 -14.56 -8.91
CA ASN A 62 19.95 -15.93 -8.97
C ASN A 62 18.84 -16.14 -10.00
N GLY A 63 18.60 -15.16 -10.88
CA GLY A 63 17.64 -15.27 -11.97
C GLY A 63 16.17 -15.18 -11.54
N VAL A 64 15.89 -14.68 -10.33
CA VAL A 64 14.50 -14.41 -9.90
C VAL A 64 13.95 -13.26 -10.77
N PRO A 65 12.80 -13.43 -11.40
CA PRO A 65 12.22 -12.39 -12.25
C PRO A 65 11.61 -11.27 -11.38
N LEU A 66 12.46 -10.32 -10.98
CA LEU A 66 12.01 -9.14 -10.24
C LEU A 66 11.22 -8.19 -11.14
N ASN A 67 10.31 -7.41 -10.54
CA ASN A 67 9.58 -6.40 -11.28
C ASN A 67 10.52 -5.24 -11.68
N PRO A 68 10.84 -5.06 -12.98
CA PRO A 68 11.79 -4.05 -13.43
C PRO A 68 11.28 -2.60 -13.25
N ALA A 69 10.00 -2.42 -12.93
CA ALA A 69 9.45 -1.12 -12.57
C ALA A 69 9.73 -0.74 -11.10
N ILE A 70 10.19 -1.69 -10.29
CA ILE A 70 10.50 -1.49 -8.88
C ILE A 70 12.00 -1.58 -8.63
N PHE A 71 12.65 -2.63 -9.14
CA PHE A 71 14.08 -2.88 -8.95
C PHE A 71 14.70 -3.38 -10.25
N LYS A 72 15.84 -2.82 -10.64
CA LYS A 72 16.54 -3.18 -11.86
C LYS A 72 18.01 -2.81 -11.79
N ASN A 73 18.87 -3.72 -12.24
CA ASN A 73 20.33 -3.51 -12.30
C ASN A 73 20.94 -3.11 -10.94
N GLY A 74 20.48 -3.74 -9.88
CA GLY A 74 20.96 -3.49 -8.52
C GLY A 74 20.45 -2.21 -7.86
N GLU A 75 19.47 -1.52 -8.46
CA GLU A 75 18.97 -0.26 -7.95
C GLU A 75 17.44 -0.19 -7.90
N TRP A 76 16.92 0.60 -6.94
CA TRP A 76 15.52 0.94 -6.89
C TRP A 76 15.13 1.86 -8.04
N VAL A 77 14.20 1.43 -8.87
CA VAL A 77 13.64 2.23 -9.97
C VAL A 77 12.53 3.13 -9.50
N LYS A 78 11.74 2.63 -8.54
CA LYS A 78 10.63 3.35 -7.95
C LYS A 78 10.76 3.37 -6.44
N THR A 79 10.73 4.55 -5.89
CA THR A 79 10.65 4.81 -4.47
C THR A 79 9.31 5.46 -4.14
N TYR A 80 8.91 5.43 -2.87
CA TYR A 80 7.67 6.03 -2.45
C TYR A 80 7.79 7.57 -2.39
N GLY A 81 6.92 8.25 -3.15
CA GLY A 81 6.88 9.72 -3.14
C GLY A 81 8.23 10.35 -3.53
N THR A 82 8.67 11.33 -2.75
CA THR A 82 9.98 11.99 -2.89
C THR A 82 11.09 11.31 -2.08
N THR A 83 10.78 10.22 -1.37
CA THR A 83 11.69 9.52 -0.50
C THR A 83 12.46 8.43 -1.25
N THR A 84 13.61 8.05 -0.72
CA THR A 84 14.46 6.95 -1.24
C THR A 84 14.10 5.60 -0.60
N HIS A 85 13.01 5.52 0.18
CA HIS A 85 12.65 4.30 0.86
C HIS A 85 12.22 3.21 -0.11
N PRO A 86 12.74 1.99 0.03
CA PRO A 86 12.34 0.87 -0.79
C PRO A 86 10.88 0.50 -0.55
N LEU A 87 10.22 0.04 -1.60
CA LEU A 87 8.88 -0.53 -1.49
C LEU A 87 9.00 -1.94 -0.93
N ARG A 88 8.49 -2.17 0.28
CA ARG A 88 8.65 -3.45 1.01
C ARG A 88 7.36 -4.11 1.44
N TYR A 89 6.26 -3.38 1.40
CA TYR A 89 4.95 -3.89 1.82
C TYR A 89 4.01 -4.09 0.65
N THR A 90 3.01 -4.89 0.89
CA THR A 90 2.04 -5.45 -0.03
C THR A 90 2.66 -6.43 -1.03
N TYR A 91 1.81 -7.29 -1.56
CA TYR A 91 2.20 -8.27 -2.57
C TYR A 91 2.77 -7.64 -3.84
N ALA A 92 2.25 -6.47 -4.22
CA ALA A 92 2.70 -5.74 -5.39
C ALA A 92 3.93 -4.84 -5.12
N LEU A 93 4.50 -4.87 -3.91
CA LEU A 93 5.56 -3.96 -3.48
C LEU A 93 5.19 -2.50 -3.81
N SER A 94 4.01 -2.10 -3.37
CA SER A 94 3.44 -0.78 -3.67
C SER A 94 3.55 0.21 -2.53
N ARG A 95 4.06 -0.23 -1.36
CA ARG A 95 4.17 0.56 -0.14
C ARG A 95 5.60 0.58 0.40
N GLY A 96 6.01 1.73 0.90
CA GLY A 96 7.31 1.95 1.52
C GLY A 96 7.35 1.48 2.99
N PRO A 97 7.58 2.36 3.97
CA PRO A 97 7.60 1.98 5.37
C PRO A 97 6.21 1.59 5.90
N LEU A 98 6.16 1.06 7.13
CA LEU A 98 4.91 0.60 7.75
C LEU A 98 3.86 1.71 7.85
N GLN A 99 4.28 2.95 8.11
CA GLN A 99 3.40 4.12 8.17
C GLN A 99 2.69 4.37 6.85
N ASP A 100 3.36 4.11 5.74
CA ASP A 100 2.73 4.15 4.44
C ASP A 100 1.81 2.94 4.23
N ALA A 101 2.21 1.76 4.64
CA ALA A 101 1.41 0.54 4.48
C ALA A 101 0.13 0.56 5.33
N ALA A 102 0.26 0.82 6.63
CA ALA A 102 -0.87 0.91 7.55
C ALA A 102 -1.61 2.24 7.40
N GLY A 103 -0.88 3.34 7.28
CA GLY A 103 -1.44 4.69 7.15
C GLY A 103 -2.04 4.97 5.78
N ALA A 104 -1.64 4.27 4.71
CA ALA A 104 -2.23 4.45 3.39
C ALA A 104 -3.72 4.13 3.38
N ASN A 105 -4.13 3.18 4.19
CA ASN A 105 -5.54 2.89 4.37
C ASN A 105 -6.28 4.04 5.06
N ALA A 106 -5.62 4.90 5.77
CA ALA A 106 -6.16 6.14 6.30
C ALA A 106 -5.93 7.37 5.39
N ILE A 107 -5.31 7.21 4.23
CA ILE A 107 -5.00 8.30 3.29
C ILE A 107 -6.01 8.38 2.15
N TRP A 108 -6.48 7.25 1.64
CA TRP A 108 -7.33 7.19 0.47
C TRP A 108 -8.79 7.13 0.89
N ASN A 109 -9.48 8.22 0.76
CA ASN A 109 -10.82 8.46 1.29
C ASN A 109 -11.96 7.63 0.70
N ILE A 110 -11.68 6.61 -0.08
CA ILE A 110 -12.74 5.76 -0.67
C ILE A 110 -13.17 4.66 0.30
N THR A 111 -12.27 4.26 1.20
CA THR A 111 -12.52 3.15 2.13
C THR A 111 -12.01 3.42 3.54
N ASN A 112 -11.50 4.61 3.84
CA ASN A 112 -10.65 4.86 5.00
C ASN A 112 -11.03 6.13 5.73
N VAL A 113 -10.70 6.15 7.01
CA VAL A 113 -10.96 7.28 7.90
C VAL A 113 -10.07 8.48 7.57
N THR A 114 -10.60 9.66 7.73
CA THR A 114 -9.87 10.92 7.58
C THR A 114 -9.12 11.28 8.85
N ARG A 115 -7.90 11.78 8.68
CA ARG A 115 -7.02 12.26 9.76
C ARG A 115 -6.76 13.76 9.60
N SER A 116 -6.17 14.37 10.62
CA SER A 116 -5.84 15.79 10.63
C SER A 116 -4.95 16.22 9.45
N ASP A 117 -3.99 15.36 9.07
CA ASP A 117 -3.05 15.57 7.96
C ASP A 117 -3.59 15.10 6.60
N ARG A 118 -4.76 14.44 6.58
CA ARG A 118 -5.35 13.80 5.39
C ARG A 118 -6.86 14.07 5.30
N ARG A 119 -7.22 15.33 5.40
CA ARG A 119 -8.62 15.80 5.38
C ARG A 119 -9.15 16.11 4.00
N TYR A 120 -8.25 16.31 3.05
CA TYR A 120 -8.62 16.65 1.69
C TYR A 120 -8.79 15.40 0.85
N HIS A 121 -9.82 15.41 0.03
CA HIS A 121 -9.97 14.39 -0.99
C HIS A 121 -8.87 14.56 -2.03
N TYR A 122 -7.79 13.85 -1.85
CA TYR A 122 -6.85 13.62 -2.93
C TYR A 122 -7.37 12.48 -3.81
N MET A 123 -8.50 12.73 -4.49
CA MET A 123 -8.79 11.91 -5.65
C MET A 123 -7.68 12.14 -6.66
N THR A 124 -7.23 11.08 -7.32
CA THR A 124 -6.33 11.28 -8.45
C THR A 124 -7.04 12.17 -9.47
N VAL A 125 -6.31 13.06 -10.11
CA VAL A 125 -6.85 13.93 -11.18
C VAL A 125 -7.67 13.09 -12.16
N ALA A 126 -7.15 11.91 -12.57
CA ALA A 126 -7.83 10.99 -13.47
C ALA A 126 -9.19 10.52 -12.93
N TYR A 127 -9.31 10.23 -11.62
CA TYR A 127 -10.60 9.86 -11.04
C TYR A 127 -11.59 11.03 -11.04
N ALA A 128 -11.13 12.21 -10.65
CA ALA A 128 -11.98 13.40 -10.62
C ALA A 128 -12.47 13.78 -12.03
N GLU A 129 -11.61 13.69 -13.05
CA GLU A 129 -11.97 13.91 -14.45
C GLU A 129 -13.03 12.95 -14.97
N VAL A 130 -12.92 11.70 -14.56
CA VAL A 130 -13.85 10.64 -14.97
C VAL A 130 -15.18 10.80 -14.24
N ALA A 131 -15.16 10.90 -12.92
CA ALA A 131 -16.37 11.01 -12.11
C ALA A 131 -17.16 12.28 -12.44
N SER A 132 -16.48 13.38 -12.78
CA SER A 132 -17.14 14.62 -13.20
C SER A 132 -17.89 14.52 -14.53
N LYS A 133 -17.52 13.57 -15.38
CA LYS A 133 -18.17 13.33 -16.68
C LYS A 133 -19.24 12.23 -16.64
N ASP A 134 -19.34 11.52 -15.52
CA ASP A 134 -20.33 10.45 -15.38
C ASP A 134 -21.75 11.03 -15.27
N ALA A 135 -22.65 10.54 -16.10
CA ALA A 135 -24.02 11.07 -16.21
C ALA A 135 -24.85 10.85 -14.93
N ASP A 136 -24.62 9.74 -14.23
CA ASP A 136 -25.34 9.45 -12.98
C ASP A 136 -24.84 10.38 -11.86
N VAL A 137 -23.53 10.60 -11.79
CA VAL A 137 -22.94 11.54 -10.83
C VAL A 137 -23.44 12.97 -11.09
N GLN A 138 -23.45 13.42 -12.33
CA GLN A 138 -23.95 14.76 -12.70
C GLN A 138 -25.43 14.93 -12.36
N ARG A 139 -26.26 13.93 -12.62
CA ARG A 139 -27.70 13.96 -12.31
C ARG A 139 -27.94 14.16 -10.82
N ASP A 140 -27.19 13.46 -9.99
CA ASP A 140 -27.46 13.35 -8.56
C ASP A 140 -26.67 14.35 -7.72
N PHE A 141 -25.63 14.98 -8.26
CA PHE A 141 -24.69 15.82 -7.51
C PHE A 141 -25.37 16.94 -6.70
N TYR A 142 -26.21 17.75 -7.33
CA TYR A 142 -26.83 18.87 -6.63
C TYR A 142 -27.97 18.44 -5.70
N THR A 143 -28.50 17.26 -5.86
CA THR A 143 -29.44 16.67 -4.91
C THR A 143 -28.73 16.21 -3.65
N LEU A 144 -27.54 15.64 -3.78
CA LEU A 144 -26.70 15.18 -2.68
C LEU A 144 -25.99 16.36 -1.98
N PHE A 145 -25.65 17.40 -2.72
CA PHE A 145 -24.94 18.57 -2.23
C PHE A 145 -25.71 19.88 -2.52
N PRO A 146 -26.89 20.08 -1.90
CA PRO A 146 -27.75 21.23 -2.22
C PRO A 146 -27.15 22.59 -1.87
N ALA A 147 -26.21 22.62 -0.90
CA ALA A 147 -25.52 23.83 -0.47
C ALA A 147 -24.30 24.20 -1.34
N TRP A 148 -23.98 23.38 -2.35
CA TRP A 148 -22.87 23.71 -3.24
C TRP A 148 -23.16 24.96 -4.07
N ASN A 149 -22.16 25.83 -4.17
CA ASN A 149 -22.29 27.04 -5.00
C ASN A 149 -22.16 26.66 -6.49
N LYS A 150 -23.30 26.64 -7.17
CA LYS A 150 -23.41 26.20 -8.57
C LYS A 150 -22.77 27.23 -9.50
N THR A 151 -21.78 26.79 -10.28
CA THR A 151 -21.12 27.64 -11.30
C THR A 151 -21.89 27.66 -12.62
N GLY A 152 -22.78 26.70 -12.84
CA GLY A 152 -23.49 26.46 -14.11
C GLY A 152 -22.88 25.35 -14.94
N ASP A 153 -21.71 24.86 -14.56
CA ASP A 153 -21.03 23.68 -15.12
C ASP A 153 -20.95 22.57 -14.07
N VAL A 154 -21.88 21.62 -14.13
CA VAL A 154 -21.97 20.54 -13.16
C VAL A 154 -20.70 19.65 -13.15
N ALA A 155 -20.08 19.44 -14.30
CA ALA A 155 -18.84 18.66 -14.38
C ALA A 155 -17.69 19.35 -13.67
N GLN A 156 -17.55 20.66 -13.87
CA GLN A 156 -16.55 21.45 -13.18
C GLN A 156 -16.81 21.52 -11.67
N ASP A 157 -18.07 21.63 -11.27
CA ASP A 157 -18.45 21.63 -9.86
C ASP A 157 -18.14 20.31 -9.18
N ILE A 158 -18.39 19.19 -9.81
CA ILE A 158 -18.01 17.86 -9.31
C ILE A 158 -16.50 17.73 -9.21
N TYR A 159 -15.78 18.13 -10.25
CA TYR A 159 -14.31 18.11 -10.25
C TYR A 159 -13.75 18.91 -9.08
N ASN A 160 -14.22 20.15 -8.89
CA ASN A 160 -13.80 21.02 -7.81
C ASN A 160 -14.14 20.44 -6.43
N TYR A 161 -15.32 19.81 -6.29
CA TYR A 161 -15.70 19.11 -5.08
C TYR A 161 -14.73 17.99 -4.75
N LEU A 162 -14.45 17.14 -5.72
CA LEU A 162 -13.54 15.99 -5.52
C LEU A 162 -12.09 16.37 -5.23
N MET A 163 -11.64 17.48 -5.79
CA MET A 163 -10.27 17.96 -5.62
C MET A 163 -10.06 18.80 -4.36
N ASN A 164 -11.10 19.47 -3.86
CA ASN A 164 -10.93 20.49 -2.82
C ASN A 164 -11.79 20.26 -1.57
N LYS A 165 -12.60 19.20 -1.53
CA LYS A 165 -13.47 18.95 -0.37
C LYS A 165 -12.64 18.63 0.87
N GLU A 166 -12.75 19.45 1.88
CA GLU A 166 -12.27 19.13 3.21
C GLU A 166 -13.28 18.26 3.95
N LEU A 167 -12.79 17.17 4.54
CA LEU A 167 -13.60 16.23 5.28
C LEU A 167 -13.44 16.44 6.79
N PRO A 168 -14.48 16.11 7.60
CA PRO A 168 -14.31 16.02 9.03
C PRO A 168 -13.27 14.97 9.39
N VAL A 169 -12.54 15.21 10.47
CA VAL A 169 -11.60 14.22 11.02
C VAL A 169 -12.41 13.08 11.65
N GLU A 170 -12.16 11.85 11.21
CA GLU A 170 -12.81 10.63 11.71
C GLU A 170 -11.90 9.86 12.68
N MET A 171 -10.59 9.97 12.52
CA MET A 171 -9.59 9.40 13.41
C MET A 171 -8.79 10.52 14.04
N SER A 172 -8.79 10.63 15.36
CA SER A 172 -7.96 11.59 16.07
C SER A 172 -6.48 11.29 15.90
N ASP A 173 -5.62 12.27 16.16
CA ASP A 173 -4.17 12.09 16.11
C ASP A 173 -3.71 11.06 17.17
N GLU A 174 -4.36 11.03 18.33
CA GLU A 174 -4.10 10.07 19.40
C GLU A 174 -4.47 8.66 18.96
N ASP A 175 -5.66 8.46 18.40
CA ASP A 175 -6.09 7.16 17.87
C ASP A 175 -5.15 6.66 16.76
N TYR A 176 -4.63 7.58 15.93
CA TYR A 176 -3.68 7.20 14.89
C TYR A 176 -2.33 6.79 15.46
N VAL A 177 -1.85 7.47 16.49
CA VAL A 177 -0.64 7.06 17.23
C VAL A 177 -0.84 5.67 17.82
N ASP A 178 -1.95 5.43 18.53
CA ASP A 178 -2.26 4.13 19.13
C ASP A 178 -2.38 3.02 18.09
N PHE A 179 -3.00 3.31 16.95
CA PHE A 179 -3.07 2.40 15.81
C PHE A 179 -1.68 2.01 15.28
N MET A 180 -0.76 2.97 15.19
CA MET A 180 0.61 2.69 14.75
C MET A 180 1.42 1.95 15.80
N VAL A 181 1.23 2.26 17.09
CA VAL A 181 1.83 1.50 18.20
C VAL A 181 1.40 0.04 18.13
N TRP A 182 0.09 -0.19 17.95
CA TRP A 182 -0.45 -1.53 17.80
C TRP A 182 0.15 -2.27 16.60
N HIS A 183 0.18 -1.64 15.43
CA HIS A 183 0.76 -2.26 14.23
C HIS A 183 2.24 -2.62 14.40
N ARG A 184 3.02 -1.73 14.97
CA ARG A 184 4.44 -1.99 15.22
C ARG A 184 4.65 -3.06 16.28
N GLY A 185 3.73 -3.18 17.23
CA GLY A 185 3.79 -4.16 18.31
C GLY A 185 3.30 -5.57 17.95
N LEU A 186 2.78 -5.78 16.73
CA LEU A 186 2.27 -7.09 16.33
C LEU A 186 3.38 -8.14 16.27
N ALA A 187 3.30 -9.11 17.17
CA ALA A 187 4.28 -10.19 17.26
C ALA A 187 4.16 -11.19 16.10
N VAL A 188 5.26 -11.84 15.78
CA VAL A 188 5.26 -13.02 14.91
C VAL A 188 4.82 -14.22 15.74
N PRO A 189 3.88 -15.05 15.25
CA PRO A 189 3.55 -16.30 15.92
C PRO A 189 4.76 -17.18 16.10
N ALA A 190 4.96 -17.72 17.29
CA ALA A 190 6.06 -18.62 17.56
C ALA A 190 5.95 -19.87 16.70
N ALA A 191 7.06 -20.30 16.14
CA ALA A 191 7.14 -21.58 15.44
C ALA A 191 6.88 -22.74 16.42
N ARG A 192 6.09 -23.72 15.97
CA ARG A 192 5.68 -24.84 16.80
C ARG A 192 6.39 -26.12 16.38
N ASN A 193 6.50 -27.06 17.31
CA ASN A 193 6.99 -28.43 17.07
C ASN A 193 8.35 -28.48 16.36
N LEU A 194 9.27 -27.57 16.71
CA LEU A 194 10.58 -27.47 16.05
C LEU A 194 11.42 -28.75 16.13
N ASP A 195 11.13 -29.62 17.10
CA ASP A 195 11.82 -30.91 17.28
C ASP A 195 11.20 -32.05 16.50
N ASP A 196 10.02 -31.85 15.94
CA ASP A 196 9.34 -32.84 15.11
C ASP A 196 10.15 -33.16 13.83
N ALA A 197 10.24 -34.44 13.48
CA ALA A 197 11.03 -34.90 12.34
C ALA A 197 10.49 -34.37 11.00
N ASP A 198 9.17 -34.27 10.85
CA ASP A 198 8.55 -33.75 9.63
C ASP A 198 8.72 -32.25 9.49
N VAL A 199 8.69 -31.50 10.60
CA VAL A 199 8.98 -30.05 10.61
C VAL A 199 10.44 -29.80 10.20
N LYS A 200 11.40 -30.55 10.74
CA LYS A 200 12.82 -30.47 10.37
C LYS A 200 13.03 -30.82 8.89
N ARG A 201 12.39 -31.87 8.42
CA ARG A 201 12.44 -32.29 7.02
C ARG A 201 11.81 -31.21 6.11
N GLY A 202 10.66 -30.64 6.48
CA GLY A 202 10.01 -29.55 5.75
C GLY A 202 10.91 -28.33 5.61
N LYS A 203 11.62 -27.95 6.68
CA LYS A 203 12.60 -26.86 6.64
C LYS A 203 13.77 -27.14 5.70
N ALA A 204 14.27 -28.37 5.68
CA ALA A 204 15.33 -28.77 4.75
C ALA A 204 14.83 -28.73 3.29
N LEU A 205 13.65 -29.31 3.02
CA LEU A 205 13.02 -29.30 1.71
C LEU A 205 12.76 -27.89 1.19
N PHE A 206 12.35 -26.95 2.04
CA PHE A 206 12.13 -25.55 1.65
C PHE A 206 13.37 -24.94 0.96
N THR A 207 14.56 -25.29 1.43
CA THR A 207 15.82 -24.85 0.81
C THR A 207 16.14 -25.68 -0.42
N GLU A 208 16.01 -27.01 -0.33
CA GLU A 208 16.38 -27.97 -1.38
C GLU A 208 15.58 -27.76 -2.68
N ILE A 209 14.26 -27.54 -2.57
CA ILE A 209 13.39 -27.34 -3.74
C ILE A 209 13.38 -25.87 -4.24
N GLY A 210 14.20 -25.00 -3.65
CA GLY A 210 14.43 -23.64 -4.14
C GLY A 210 13.49 -22.58 -3.60
N CYS A 211 12.61 -22.84 -2.63
CA CYS A 211 11.74 -21.80 -2.04
C CYS A 211 12.56 -20.69 -1.39
N ALA A 212 13.71 -21.01 -0.78
CA ALA A 212 14.63 -20.04 -0.18
C ALA A 212 15.29 -19.08 -1.19
N THR A 213 15.15 -19.34 -2.50
CA THR A 213 15.63 -18.42 -3.53
C THR A 213 14.88 -17.08 -3.48
N CYS A 214 13.57 -17.11 -3.23
CA CYS A 214 12.74 -15.92 -3.09
C CYS A 214 12.37 -15.61 -1.63
N HIS A 215 12.20 -16.66 -0.80
CA HIS A 215 11.80 -16.53 0.59
C HIS A 215 13.01 -16.66 1.53
N ARG A 216 13.57 -15.56 1.96
CA ARG A 216 14.67 -15.55 2.93
C ARG A 216 14.17 -16.02 4.31
N PRO A 217 14.75 -17.10 4.89
CA PRO A 217 14.22 -17.70 6.11
C PRO A 217 14.45 -16.87 7.39
N THR A 218 15.47 -16.03 7.38
CA THR A 218 15.88 -15.25 8.55
C THR A 218 16.35 -13.87 8.14
N TRP A 219 16.01 -12.88 8.97
CA TRP A 219 16.47 -11.51 8.84
C TRP A 219 17.02 -11.02 10.18
N THR A 220 17.98 -10.13 10.12
CA THR A 220 18.43 -9.38 11.29
C THR A 220 17.84 -7.98 11.22
N THR A 221 17.23 -7.52 12.29
CA THR A 221 16.77 -6.14 12.37
C THR A 221 17.97 -5.22 12.49
N GLY A 222 17.96 -4.11 11.79
CA GLY A 222 18.95 -3.05 11.92
C GLY A 222 18.61 -2.06 13.02
N ASP A 223 19.30 -0.93 13.02
CA ASP A 223 18.87 0.23 13.79
C ASP A 223 17.49 0.64 13.26
N ASP A 224 16.49 0.52 14.10
CA ASP A 224 15.11 0.86 13.76
C ASP A 224 14.99 2.40 13.64
N VAL A 225 15.44 2.91 12.53
CA VAL A 225 15.31 4.32 12.17
C VAL A 225 13.92 4.53 11.59
N PHE A 226 13.01 4.87 12.47
CA PHE A 226 11.66 5.20 12.07
C PHE A 226 11.66 6.46 11.21
N THR A 227 11.06 6.37 10.03
CA THR A 227 10.81 7.51 9.14
C THR A 227 9.35 7.51 8.70
N ASP A 228 8.75 8.69 8.60
CA ASP A 228 7.42 8.87 8.04
C ASP A 228 7.49 9.76 6.80
N PRO A 229 7.41 9.20 5.59
CA PRO A 229 7.46 9.98 4.36
C PRO A 229 6.28 10.95 4.22
N ASN A 230 5.23 10.78 5.01
CA ASN A 230 4.07 11.65 5.04
C ASN A 230 4.19 12.78 6.07
N GLY A 231 5.19 12.71 6.97
CA GLY A 231 5.52 13.77 7.92
C GLY A 231 4.57 13.93 9.12
N PHE A 232 3.69 12.97 9.37
CA PHE A 232 2.86 12.98 10.58
C PHE A 232 3.69 12.70 11.84
N PHE A 233 4.60 11.74 11.74
CA PHE A 233 5.56 11.44 12.80
C PHE A 233 6.91 12.06 12.46
N ALA A 234 7.58 12.60 13.48
CA ALA A 234 8.97 13.01 13.34
C ALA A 234 9.88 11.77 13.19
N ASP A 235 11.03 11.95 12.56
CA ASP A 235 12.03 10.89 12.49
C ASP A 235 12.44 10.46 13.90
N GLY A 236 12.33 9.16 14.15
CA GLY A 236 12.62 8.61 15.44
C GLY A 236 11.64 8.97 16.55
N ASP A 237 10.40 9.28 16.23
CA ASP A 237 9.36 9.66 17.18
C ASP A 237 9.27 8.67 18.36
N SER A 238 9.44 9.19 19.58
CA SER A 238 9.50 8.37 20.80
C SER A 238 8.17 7.75 21.22
N ARG A 239 7.06 8.18 20.62
CA ARG A 239 5.73 7.60 20.87
C ARG A 239 5.59 6.21 20.27
N LEU A 240 6.41 5.88 19.27
CA LEU A 240 6.35 4.59 18.58
C LEU A 240 7.39 3.61 19.14
N PRO A 241 7.00 2.34 19.36
CA PRO A 241 7.94 1.32 19.81
C PRO A 241 9.00 1.05 18.72
N ARG A 242 10.24 0.90 19.15
CA ARG A 242 11.37 0.55 18.31
C ARG A 242 11.91 -0.82 18.67
N TYR A 243 12.46 -1.48 17.70
CA TYR A 243 13.13 -2.76 17.90
C TYR A 243 14.63 -2.56 17.93
N PRO A 244 15.32 -3.02 18.99
CA PRO A 244 16.78 -3.04 19.00
C PRO A 244 17.30 -4.03 17.96
N ASN A 245 18.56 -3.87 17.58
CA ASN A 245 19.27 -4.82 16.71
C ASN A 245 19.16 -6.26 17.26
N GLN A 246 18.58 -7.18 16.50
CA GLN A 246 18.39 -8.59 16.85
C GLN A 246 18.76 -9.51 15.69
#